data_3d855480dfb5d7c6301d583fc20a4cad
#
_entry.id   3d855480dfb5d7c6301d583fc20a4cad
#
_cell.length_a   1.000
_cell.length_b   1.000
_cell.length_c   1.000
_cell.angle_alpha   90.00
_cell.angle_beta   90.00
_cell.angle_gamma   90.00
#
_symmetry.space_group_name_H-M   'P 1'
#
loop_
_entity.id
_entity.type
_entity.pdbx_description
1 polymer ?
#
loop_
_entity_poly.entity_id
_entity_poly.type
_entity_poly.pdbx_seq_one_letter_code
_entity_poly.pdbx_strand_id
1 'polypeptide(L)'
;MNRREFLKRSAQCAALGAASVSMPGMIEGVYAAEKEPQIVVANGGPGPATRAAVNAFGGMGRFVKQGDRVVIKPNMSFPNPPDWGSTTHPDVVRELTIMCVEAGASSVLVLDNPLRSAELCLVRSGVRKAC
;
A
#
# COMPACT_ATOMS: atom_id res chain seq x y z
N MET A 1 6.89 -19.11 32.82
CA MET A 1 6.98 -20.41 32.08
C MET A 1 8.45 -20.79 32.02
N ASN A 2 8.86 -21.91 32.61
CA ASN A 2 10.25 -22.36 32.57
C ASN A 2 10.52 -23.20 31.30
N ARG A 3 11.81 -23.39 30.93
CA ARG A 3 12.20 -24.13 29.72
C ARG A 3 11.60 -25.55 29.62
N ARG A 4 11.43 -26.21 30.77
CA ARG A 4 10.89 -27.56 30.81
C ARG A 4 9.40 -27.63 30.56
N GLU A 5 8.64 -26.64 30.97
CA GLU A 5 7.21 -26.49 30.63
C GLU A 5 6.98 -26.12 29.18
N PHE A 6 7.83 -25.25 28.65
CA PHE A 6 7.80 -24.92 27.21
C PHE A 6 8.00 -26.18 26.34
N LEU A 7 9.05 -26.97 26.63
CA LEU A 7 9.33 -28.21 25.89
C LEU A 7 8.21 -29.25 26.01
N LYS A 8 7.60 -29.40 27.20
CA LYS A 8 6.46 -30.31 27.38
C LYS A 8 5.24 -29.87 26.54
N ARG A 9 4.92 -28.59 26.52
CA ARG A 9 3.80 -28.06 25.73
C ARG A 9 4.07 -28.17 24.22
N SER A 10 5.30 -27.92 23.78
CA SER A 10 5.69 -28.09 22.38
C SER A 10 5.59 -29.54 21.93
N ALA A 11 6.00 -30.51 22.77
CA ALA A 11 5.87 -31.93 22.49
C ALA A 11 4.40 -32.39 22.45
N GLN A 12 3.53 -31.83 23.30
CA GLN A 12 2.09 -32.11 23.28
C GLN A 12 1.42 -31.56 21.99
N CYS A 13 1.81 -30.35 21.54
CA CYS A 13 1.32 -29.82 20.28
C CYS A 13 1.78 -30.65 19.07
N ALA A 14 3.01 -31.14 19.08
CA ALA A 14 3.52 -32.02 18.02
C ALA A 14 2.81 -33.38 17.98
N ALA A 15 2.47 -33.93 19.13
CA ALA A 15 1.74 -35.20 19.24
C ALA A 15 0.28 -35.08 18.74
N LEU A 16 -0.37 -33.93 19.01
CA LEU A 16 -1.70 -33.64 18.48
C LEU A 16 -1.68 -33.41 16.96
N GLY A 17 -0.63 -32.77 16.43
CA GLY A 17 -0.41 -32.64 14.99
C GLY A 17 -0.18 -33.97 14.27
N ALA A 18 0.53 -34.91 14.88
CA ALA A 18 0.78 -36.23 14.32
C ALA A 18 -0.48 -37.11 14.29
N ALA A 19 -1.38 -36.96 15.27
CA ALA A 19 -2.64 -37.71 15.32
C ALA A 19 -3.65 -37.26 14.23
N SER A 20 -3.58 -36.01 13.79
CA SER A 20 -4.46 -35.47 12.75
C SER A 20 -4.09 -35.92 11.33
N VAL A 21 -2.86 -36.37 11.10
CA VAL A 21 -2.40 -36.89 9.79
C VAL A 21 -2.94 -38.30 9.50
N SER A 22 -3.45 -39.02 10.51
CA SER A 22 -3.91 -40.39 10.37
C SER A 22 -5.40 -40.56 10.07
N MET A 23 -6.17 -39.46 9.93
CA MET A 23 -7.60 -39.49 9.56
C MET A 23 -7.80 -39.07 8.09
N PRO A 24 -8.02 -40.00 7.17
CA PRO A 24 -8.39 -39.65 5.80
C PRO A 24 -9.79 -38.99 5.82
N GLY A 25 -9.86 -37.71 5.45
CA GLY A 25 -11.10 -36.97 5.32
C GLY A 25 -11.31 -35.78 6.26
N MET A 26 -10.37 -35.49 7.21
CA MET A 26 -10.49 -34.36 8.13
C MET A 26 -9.46 -33.25 7.94
N ILE A 27 -8.74 -33.23 6.83
CA ILE A 27 -7.95 -32.07 6.44
C ILE A 27 -8.70 -31.32 5.34
N GLU A 28 -9.90 -30.86 5.62
CA GLU A 28 -10.39 -29.69 4.96
C GLU A 28 -9.58 -28.51 5.53
N GLY A 29 -8.76 -27.95 4.66
CA GLY A 29 -7.69 -27.05 4.96
C GLY A 29 -7.99 -26.01 6.03
N VAL A 30 -7.23 -26.02 7.09
CA VAL A 30 -6.90 -24.79 7.79
C VAL A 30 -6.01 -23.98 6.84
N TYR A 31 -6.62 -23.45 5.79
CA TYR A 31 -6.04 -22.31 5.09
C TYR A 31 -6.04 -21.20 6.10
N ALA A 32 -4.89 -20.83 6.62
CA ALA A 32 -4.71 -19.54 7.26
C ALA A 32 -5.26 -18.54 6.26
N ALA A 33 -6.36 -17.87 6.57
CA ALA A 33 -6.85 -16.78 5.76
C ALA A 33 -5.65 -15.87 5.52
N GLU A 34 -5.25 -15.67 4.26
CA GLU A 34 -4.16 -14.79 3.94
C GLU A 34 -4.52 -13.44 4.57
N LYS A 35 -3.84 -13.11 5.68
CA LYS A 35 -4.02 -11.81 6.30
C LYS A 35 -3.57 -10.80 5.27
N GLU A 36 -4.50 -9.93 4.91
CA GLU A 36 -4.18 -8.80 4.03
C GLU A 36 -2.92 -8.09 4.55
N PRO A 37 -1.98 -7.74 3.67
CA PRO A 37 -0.76 -7.09 4.09
C PRO A 37 -1.08 -5.76 4.78
N GLN A 38 -0.49 -5.52 5.94
CA GLN A 38 -0.60 -4.24 6.64
C GLN A 38 0.44 -3.24 6.13
N ILE A 39 1.54 -3.73 5.58
CA ILE A 39 2.64 -2.94 5.02
C ILE A 39 3.08 -3.62 3.73
N VAL A 40 3.30 -2.82 2.70
CA VAL A 40 3.88 -3.26 1.42
C VAL A 40 5.12 -2.43 1.14
N VAL A 41 6.20 -3.10 0.77
CA VAL A 41 7.43 -2.48 0.28
C VAL A 41 7.60 -2.84 -1.19
N ALA A 42 7.65 -1.82 -2.05
CA ALA A 42 7.87 -1.99 -3.48
C ALA A 42 9.17 -1.30 -3.90
N ASN A 43 9.93 -1.93 -4.79
CA ASN A 43 11.16 -1.40 -5.35
C ASN A 43 10.99 -1.13 -6.85
N GLY A 44 11.70 -0.12 -7.36
CA GLY A 44 11.69 0.25 -8.77
C GLY A 44 11.48 1.74 -8.99
N GLY A 45 11.19 2.13 -10.23
CA GLY A 45 10.84 3.52 -10.54
C GLY A 45 9.59 3.96 -9.78
N PRO A 46 9.45 5.26 -9.42
CA PRO A 46 8.39 5.74 -8.53
C PRO A 46 6.97 5.38 -8.98
N GLY A 47 6.64 5.50 -10.25
CA GLY A 47 5.31 5.13 -10.78
C GLY A 47 5.04 3.63 -10.68
N PRO A 48 5.85 2.77 -11.33
CA PRO A 48 5.67 1.31 -11.25
C PRO A 48 5.66 0.76 -9.83
N ALA A 49 6.52 1.26 -8.93
CA ALA A 49 6.55 0.85 -7.53
C ALA A 49 5.24 1.25 -6.81
N THR A 50 4.69 2.44 -7.09
CA THR A 50 3.40 2.88 -6.56
C THR A 50 2.28 1.94 -6.99
N ARG A 51 2.19 1.62 -8.29
CA ARG A 51 1.17 0.69 -8.82
C ARG A 51 1.30 -0.68 -8.20
N ALA A 52 2.51 -1.22 -8.10
CA ALA A 52 2.76 -2.51 -7.48
C ALA A 52 2.32 -2.54 -6.01
N ALA A 53 2.64 -1.50 -5.24
CA ALA A 53 2.26 -1.38 -3.85
C ALA A 53 0.73 -1.34 -3.67
N VAL A 54 0.03 -0.52 -4.47
CA VAL A 54 -1.44 -0.43 -4.40
C VAL A 54 -2.10 -1.75 -4.82
N ASN A 55 -1.57 -2.41 -5.85
CA ASN A 55 -2.10 -3.69 -6.31
C ASN A 55 -1.95 -4.79 -5.25
N ALA A 56 -0.87 -4.77 -4.46
CA ALA A 56 -0.68 -5.71 -3.36
C ALA A 56 -1.71 -5.52 -2.21
N PHE A 57 -2.35 -4.35 -2.13
CA PHE A 57 -3.51 -4.11 -1.25
C PHE A 57 -4.85 -4.44 -1.89
N GLY A 58 -4.88 -5.10 -3.04
CA GLY A 58 -6.13 -5.44 -3.76
C GLY A 58 -6.53 -4.42 -4.83
N GLY A 59 -5.62 -3.50 -5.20
CA GLY A 59 -5.83 -2.50 -6.25
C GLY A 59 -6.62 -1.27 -5.81
N MET A 60 -6.64 -0.26 -6.68
CA MET A 60 -7.28 1.03 -6.38
C MET A 60 -8.80 0.91 -6.22
N GLY A 61 -9.46 -0.03 -6.89
CA GLY A 61 -10.90 -0.28 -6.76
C GLY A 61 -11.35 -0.68 -5.35
N ARG A 62 -10.42 -1.04 -4.46
CA ARG A 62 -10.69 -1.25 -3.04
C ARG A 62 -10.96 0.08 -2.32
N PHE A 63 -10.30 1.14 -2.72
CA PHE A 63 -10.31 2.45 -2.07
C PHE A 63 -11.22 3.46 -2.77
N VAL A 64 -11.35 3.35 -4.10
CA VAL A 64 -12.09 4.28 -4.96
C VAL A 64 -13.22 3.52 -5.65
N LYS A 65 -14.43 4.10 -5.61
CA LYS A 65 -15.63 3.55 -6.26
C LYS A 65 -16.00 4.41 -7.47
N GLN A 66 -16.80 3.80 -8.35
CA GLN A 66 -17.35 4.51 -9.50
C GLN A 66 -18.08 5.78 -9.07
N GLY A 67 -17.71 6.90 -9.65
CA GLY A 67 -18.32 8.20 -9.40
C GLY A 67 -17.71 8.98 -8.22
N ASP A 68 -16.76 8.42 -7.49
CA ASP A 68 -16.11 9.10 -6.36
C ASP A 68 -15.37 10.38 -6.80
N ARG A 69 -15.33 11.35 -5.91
CA ARG A 69 -14.48 12.53 -6.01
C ARG A 69 -13.28 12.33 -5.08
N VAL A 70 -12.11 12.19 -5.66
CA VAL A 70 -10.87 11.86 -4.94
C VAL A 70 -10.03 13.10 -4.71
N VAL A 71 -9.45 13.23 -3.53
CA VAL A 71 -8.43 14.24 -3.23
C VAL A 71 -7.12 13.54 -2.92
N ILE A 72 -6.07 13.91 -3.65
CA ILE A 72 -4.69 13.48 -3.39
C ILE A 72 -3.94 14.65 -2.75
N LYS A 73 -3.38 14.40 -1.56
CA LYS A 73 -2.53 15.38 -0.87
C LYS A 73 -1.07 14.92 -0.91
N PRO A 74 -0.27 15.35 -1.88
CA PRO A 74 1.17 15.12 -1.85
C PRO A 74 1.85 16.07 -0.88
N ASN A 75 3.07 15.74 -0.44
CA ASN A 75 3.94 16.72 0.20
C ASN A 75 4.62 17.56 -0.87
N MET A 76 4.33 18.86 -0.89
CA MET A 76 5.01 19.84 -1.76
C MET A 76 5.12 21.20 -1.08
N SER A 77 5.45 21.20 0.22
CA SER A 77 5.52 22.41 1.05
C SER A 77 6.65 23.38 0.68
N PHE A 78 7.65 22.89 -0.04
CA PHE A 78 8.80 23.66 -0.48
C PHE A 78 8.98 23.58 -1.99
N PRO A 79 9.49 24.67 -2.64
CA PRO A 79 9.71 24.69 -4.09
C PRO A 79 11.02 23.98 -4.47
N ASN A 80 11.13 22.72 -4.11
CA ASN A 80 12.30 21.90 -4.32
C ASN A 80 12.06 20.87 -5.44
N PRO A 81 13.10 20.51 -6.20
CA PRO A 81 13.01 19.43 -7.18
C PRO A 81 12.86 18.08 -6.49
N PRO A 82 12.30 17.06 -7.17
CA PRO A 82 12.05 15.74 -6.61
C PRO A 82 13.28 15.07 -6.02
N ASP A 83 14.45 15.26 -6.63
CA ASP A 83 15.73 14.64 -6.25
C ASP A 83 16.21 15.05 -4.84
N TRP A 84 15.66 16.13 -4.28
CA TRP A 84 15.97 16.54 -2.91
C TRP A 84 15.22 15.72 -1.84
N GLY A 85 14.28 14.89 -2.24
CA GLY A 85 13.53 14.03 -1.33
C GLY A 85 12.60 14.77 -0.35
N SER A 86 12.43 16.08 -0.49
CA SER A 86 11.58 16.90 0.41
C SER A 86 10.15 17.07 -0.10
N THR A 87 9.86 16.54 -1.27
CA THR A 87 8.54 16.55 -1.91
C THR A 87 8.15 15.14 -2.35
N THR A 88 6.86 14.87 -2.45
CA THR A 88 6.40 13.64 -3.09
C THR A 88 6.83 13.64 -4.56
N HIS A 89 7.41 12.55 -5.01
CA HIS A 89 7.84 12.42 -6.40
C HIS A 89 6.66 12.58 -7.35
N PRO A 90 6.75 13.39 -8.43
CA PRO A 90 5.63 13.67 -9.32
C PRO A 90 5.08 12.40 -10.00
N ASP A 91 5.92 11.41 -10.31
CA ASP A 91 5.44 10.15 -10.90
C ASP A 91 4.59 9.33 -9.93
N VAL A 92 4.80 9.44 -8.61
CA VAL A 92 3.90 8.82 -7.60
C VAL A 92 2.52 9.46 -7.69
N VAL A 93 2.47 10.81 -7.73
CA VAL A 93 1.21 11.55 -7.81
C VAL A 93 0.48 11.23 -9.10
N ARG A 94 1.21 11.23 -10.22
CA ARG A 94 0.68 10.89 -11.54
C ARG A 94 0.09 9.48 -11.57
N GLU A 95 0.83 8.50 -11.06
CA GLU A 95 0.38 7.10 -11.06
C GLU A 95 -0.87 6.90 -10.22
N LEU A 96 -0.92 7.49 -9.02
CA LEU A 96 -2.13 7.45 -8.17
C LEU A 96 -3.31 8.13 -8.86
N THR A 97 -3.10 9.25 -9.55
CA THR A 97 -4.15 9.93 -10.31
C THR A 97 -4.71 9.03 -11.41
N ILE A 98 -3.83 8.38 -12.19
CA ILE A 98 -4.22 7.43 -13.24
C ILE A 98 -5.03 6.28 -12.64
N MET A 99 -4.54 5.67 -11.56
CA MET A 99 -5.22 4.54 -10.90
C MET A 99 -6.59 4.92 -10.34
N CYS A 100 -6.76 6.13 -9.84
CA CYS A 100 -8.07 6.63 -9.38
C CYS A 100 -9.05 6.77 -10.55
N VAL A 101 -8.61 7.31 -11.68
CA VAL A 101 -9.44 7.42 -12.89
C VAL A 101 -9.78 6.03 -13.43
N GLU A 102 -8.83 5.11 -13.51
CA GLU A 102 -9.05 3.72 -13.92
C GLU A 102 -10.07 3.00 -13.02
N ALA A 103 -10.09 3.33 -11.71
CA ALA A 103 -11.07 2.80 -10.76
C ALA A 103 -12.46 3.44 -10.86
N GLY A 104 -12.62 4.45 -11.72
CA GLY A 104 -13.91 5.09 -11.98
C GLY A 104 -14.18 6.37 -11.19
N ALA A 105 -13.17 7.02 -10.64
CA ALA A 105 -13.34 8.34 -10.03
C ALA A 105 -13.92 9.33 -11.03
N SER A 106 -14.91 10.12 -10.61
CA SER A 106 -15.50 11.18 -11.44
C SER A 106 -14.61 12.44 -11.52
N SER A 107 -13.77 12.63 -10.52
CA SER A 107 -12.76 13.69 -10.51
C SER A 107 -11.63 13.36 -9.54
N VAL A 108 -10.41 13.79 -9.87
CA VAL A 108 -9.26 13.71 -8.98
C VAL A 108 -8.69 15.11 -8.81
N LEU A 109 -8.64 15.59 -7.58
CA LEU A 109 -8.06 16.89 -7.24
C LEU A 109 -6.75 16.66 -6.47
N VAL A 110 -5.67 17.25 -6.97
CA VAL A 110 -4.36 17.23 -6.30
C VAL A 110 -4.13 18.58 -5.65
N LEU A 111 -3.99 18.60 -4.33
CA LEU A 111 -3.79 19.85 -3.58
C LEU A 111 -2.92 19.64 -2.33
N ASP A 112 -2.24 20.70 -1.94
CA ASP A 112 -1.53 20.82 -0.68
C ASP A 112 -1.69 22.25 -0.14
N ASN A 113 -1.40 22.45 1.14
CA ASN A 113 -1.25 23.77 1.75
C ASN A 113 0.25 24.02 2.02
N PRO A 114 1.02 24.49 1.05
CA PRO A 114 2.45 24.62 1.16
C PRO A 114 2.87 25.77 2.09
N LEU A 115 4.04 25.63 2.72
CA LEU A 115 4.64 26.67 3.57
C LEU A 115 5.26 27.83 2.77
N ARG A 116 5.39 27.67 1.46
CA ARG A 116 5.93 28.64 0.49
C ARG A 116 4.89 28.92 -0.59
N SER A 117 5.25 29.78 -1.54
CA SER A 117 4.37 30.08 -2.68
C SER A 117 3.86 28.78 -3.34
N ALA A 118 2.55 28.57 -3.34
CA ALA A 118 1.90 27.38 -3.91
C ALA A 118 2.26 27.20 -5.39
N GLU A 119 2.30 28.29 -6.14
CA GLU A 119 2.68 28.28 -7.56
C GLU A 119 4.10 27.76 -7.76
N LEU A 120 5.08 28.27 -6.99
CA LEU A 120 6.46 27.79 -7.09
C LEU A 120 6.60 26.33 -6.64
N CYS A 121 5.88 25.92 -5.60
CA CYS A 121 5.88 24.55 -5.13
C CYS A 121 5.35 23.60 -6.19
N LEU A 122 4.22 23.90 -6.80
CA LEU A 122 3.62 23.10 -7.89
C LEU A 122 4.55 22.95 -9.11
N VAL A 123 5.20 24.05 -9.51
CA VAL A 123 6.08 24.05 -10.68
C VAL A 123 7.37 23.29 -10.39
N ARG A 124 8.05 23.63 -9.29
CA ARG A 124 9.38 23.07 -8.98
C ARG A 124 9.35 21.62 -8.53
N SER A 125 8.29 21.18 -7.83
CA SER A 125 8.10 19.76 -7.52
C SER A 125 7.80 18.89 -8.74
N GLY A 126 7.43 19.50 -9.87
CA GLY A 126 7.03 18.80 -11.08
C GLY A 126 5.58 18.29 -11.05
N VAL A 127 4.85 18.47 -9.95
CA VAL A 127 3.46 17.96 -9.82
C VAL A 127 2.53 18.60 -10.84
N ARG A 128 2.67 19.91 -11.12
CA ARG A 128 1.88 20.57 -12.17
C ARG A 128 2.00 19.89 -13.54
N LYS A 129 3.19 19.42 -13.89
CA LYS A 129 3.42 18.76 -15.19
C LYS A 129 2.94 17.31 -15.18
N ALA A 130 2.86 16.70 -14.02
CA ALA A 130 2.49 15.30 -13.85
C ALA A 130 0.98 15.07 -13.88
N CYS A 131 0.19 16.08 -13.51
CA CYS A 131 -1.27 16.10 -13.51
C CYS A 131 -1.81 17.06 -14.54
#